data_ddf6b12a0e8a80e8474995aa30e67289
#
_entry.id   ddf6b12a0e8a80e8474995aa30e67289
#
_cell.length_a   1.000
_cell.length_b   1.000
_cell.length_c   1.000
_cell.angle_alpha   90.00
_cell.angle_beta   90.00
_cell.angle_gamma   90.00
#
_symmetry.space_group_name_H-M   'P 1'
#
loop_
_entity.id
_entity.type
_entity.pdbx_description
1 polymer ?
#
loop_
_entity_poly.entity_id
_entity_poly.type
_entity_poly.pdbx_seq_one_letter_code
_entity_poly.pdbx_strand_id
1 'polypeptide(L)'
;TARIAEALGVDTHWLITGVPDPFEVRVAARHAWDAQTRQRVNPGGQDDQVQLDRVVALYRAAFLDGPPASSELSTSPPALRRALGPSFAREFTARLEERLQVDVIRIAGLNTDYSLRVGGRSVIVLATRSSWFRSNWSLAHELGHLALGHHAVNDTSQRVQRTERSANAFASELLISDSDLAAVARLKTEAGLARKVWDLGVSTEALRNRLSKAKLSTSEVVANALLTSTPKLLRRNAGAISTRDDGIDPVTHREQLSSARQFPLSLLSALQMQTAAGSVSPIHLAWALEVPIDDLEFPEPNELLAAQASQQLLADRPTAEYWHTRITE
;
A
#
# COMPACT_ATOMS: atom_id res chain seq x y z
N THR A 1 4.57 10.19 32.14
CA THR A 1 5.40 9.27 31.33
C THR A 1 5.53 9.78 29.90
N ALA A 2 4.43 10.12 29.18
CA ALA A 2 4.48 10.62 27.78
C ALA A 2 5.38 11.85 27.60
N ARG A 3 5.29 12.86 28.48
CA ARG A 3 6.15 14.04 28.44
C ARG A 3 7.64 13.74 28.65
N ILE A 4 7.94 12.70 29.41
CA ILE A 4 9.34 12.27 29.64
C ILE A 4 9.85 11.55 28.39
N ALA A 5 9.03 10.67 27.78
CA ALA A 5 9.37 10.01 26.54
C ALA A 5 9.63 11.02 25.41
N GLU A 6 8.78 12.02 25.28
CA GLU A 6 8.92 13.14 24.33
C GLU A 6 10.22 13.92 24.55
N ALA A 7 10.52 14.29 25.80
CA ALA A 7 11.74 15.00 26.17
C ALA A 7 13.02 14.21 25.90
N LEU A 8 12.96 12.88 26.03
CA LEU A 8 14.08 11.96 25.76
C LEU A 8 14.14 11.52 24.28
N GLY A 9 13.13 11.85 23.47
CA GLY A 9 13.04 11.42 22.08
C GLY A 9 12.87 9.91 21.92
N VAL A 10 12.26 9.24 22.91
CA VAL A 10 12.01 7.80 22.89
C VAL A 10 10.51 7.50 22.89
N ASP A 11 10.15 6.30 22.44
CA ASP A 11 8.76 5.83 22.49
C ASP A 11 8.27 5.61 23.93
N THR A 12 7.01 5.94 24.21
CA THR A 12 6.42 5.79 25.55
C THR A 12 6.32 4.34 25.99
N HIS A 13 6.04 3.42 25.07
CA HIS A 13 5.98 1.99 25.36
C HIS A 13 7.37 1.47 25.74
N TRP A 14 8.40 1.86 24.99
CA TRP A 14 9.77 1.51 25.32
C TRP A 14 10.20 2.05 26.71
N LEU A 15 9.81 3.29 27.03
CA LEU A 15 10.14 3.88 28.32
C LEU A 15 9.50 3.12 29.50
N ILE A 16 8.35 2.48 29.27
CA ILE A 16 7.63 1.72 30.32
C ILE A 16 8.11 0.27 30.40
N THR A 17 8.30 -0.37 29.24
CA THR A 17 8.48 -1.83 29.14
C THR A 17 9.92 -2.25 28.85
N GLY A 18 10.78 -1.33 28.36
CA GLY A 18 12.10 -1.63 27.87
C GLY A 18 12.14 -2.31 26.49
N VAL A 19 10.99 -2.54 25.86
CA VAL A 19 10.87 -3.13 24.51
C VAL A 19 10.18 -2.15 23.56
N PRO A 20 10.56 -2.17 22.24
CA PRO A 20 9.88 -1.35 21.22
C PRO A 20 8.37 -1.67 21.16
N ASP A 21 7.52 -0.67 20.88
CA ASP A 21 6.11 -0.90 20.60
C ASP A 21 5.98 -1.81 19.37
N PRO A 22 5.37 -3.00 19.47
CA PRO A 22 5.16 -3.89 18.34
C PRO A 22 4.26 -3.27 17.26
N PHE A 23 3.56 -2.18 17.59
CA PHE A 23 2.71 -1.41 16.69
C PHE A 23 3.22 0.02 16.46
N GLU A 24 4.52 0.28 16.67
CA GLU A 24 5.09 1.58 16.33
C GLU A 24 4.74 1.94 14.88
N VAL A 25 4.14 3.12 14.68
CA VAL A 25 3.71 3.58 13.37
C VAL A 25 4.67 4.63 12.85
N ARG A 26 5.23 4.37 11.68
CA ARG A 26 6.03 5.34 10.93
C ARG A 26 5.37 5.57 9.58
N VAL A 27 5.13 6.82 9.23
CA VAL A 27 4.36 7.22 8.05
C VAL A 27 5.26 7.99 7.09
N ALA A 28 5.17 7.68 5.81
CA ALA A 28 5.58 8.57 4.74
C ALA A 28 4.34 8.88 3.89
N ALA A 29 4.06 10.17 3.70
CA ALA A 29 2.96 10.64 2.89
C ALA A 29 3.46 11.10 1.53
N ARG A 30 2.69 10.85 0.49
CA ARG A 30 2.95 11.43 -0.82
C ARG A 30 2.69 12.93 -0.78
N HIS A 31 3.71 13.72 -1.08
CA HIS A 31 3.62 15.17 -1.09
C HIS A 31 3.32 15.69 -2.51
N ALA A 32 2.27 16.49 -2.65
CA ALA A 32 1.97 17.23 -3.86
C ALA A 32 2.77 18.54 -3.92
N TRP A 33 3.07 19.00 -5.13
CA TRP A 33 3.67 20.31 -5.34
C TRP A 33 2.59 21.39 -5.28
N ASP A 34 2.69 22.29 -4.33
CA ASP A 34 1.86 23.48 -4.27
C ASP A 34 2.56 24.63 -5.04
N ALA A 35 1.91 25.06 -6.13
CA ALA A 35 2.45 26.11 -7.00
C ALA A 35 2.41 27.52 -6.34
N GLN A 36 1.50 27.74 -5.39
CA GLN A 36 1.34 29.02 -4.70
C GLN A 36 2.44 29.21 -3.66
N THR A 37 2.66 28.22 -2.82
CA THR A 37 3.69 28.26 -1.76
C THR A 37 5.07 27.83 -2.27
N ARG A 38 5.16 27.26 -3.49
CA ARG A 38 6.36 26.64 -4.06
C ARG A 38 7.00 25.58 -3.15
N GLN A 39 6.17 24.88 -2.42
CA GLN A 39 6.58 23.82 -1.49
C GLN A 39 5.84 22.54 -1.78
N ARG A 40 6.35 21.43 -1.26
CA ARG A 40 5.63 20.18 -1.23
C ARG A 40 4.85 20.10 0.07
N VAL A 41 3.56 19.83 -0.06
CA VAL A 41 2.61 19.73 1.05
C VAL A 41 1.95 18.35 1.03
N ASN A 42 1.61 17.82 2.19
CA ASN A 42 0.73 16.66 2.29
C ASN A 42 -0.72 17.13 2.09
N PRO A 43 -1.38 16.79 0.97
CA PRO A 43 -2.74 17.25 0.72
C PRO A 43 -3.79 16.61 1.65
N GLY A 44 -3.46 15.46 2.28
CA GLY A 44 -4.33 14.77 3.22
C GLY A 44 -4.27 15.36 4.62
N GLY A 45 -3.07 15.69 5.09
CA GLY A 45 -2.86 16.27 6.41
C GLY A 45 -3.68 15.60 7.50
N GLN A 46 -4.41 16.41 8.27
CA GLN A 46 -5.27 15.93 9.35
C GLN A 46 -6.53 15.20 8.88
N ASP A 47 -7.03 15.51 7.68
CA ASP A 47 -8.27 14.91 7.16
C ASP A 47 -8.12 13.41 6.93
N ASP A 48 -6.94 12.97 6.48
CA ASP A 48 -6.66 11.56 6.22
C ASP A 48 -6.30 10.79 7.51
N GLN A 49 -5.95 11.49 8.60
CA GLN A 49 -5.48 10.85 9.85
C GLN A 49 -6.51 9.88 10.42
N VAL A 50 -7.80 10.23 10.37
CA VAL A 50 -8.89 9.36 10.87
C VAL A 50 -8.90 8.01 10.14
N GLN A 51 -8.64 8.01 8.83
CA GLN A 51 -8.60 6.78 8.04
C GLN A 51 -7.33 5.97 8.33
N LEU A 52 -6.20 6.65 8.50
CA LEU A 52 -4.94 5.98 8.88
C LEU A 52 -5.01 5.36 10.26
N ASP A 53 -5.61 6.05 11.24
CA ASP A 53 -5.83 5.53 12.60
C ASP A 53 -6.72 4.27 12.58
N ARG A 54 -7.75 4.25 11.73
CA ARG A 54 -8.59 3.06 11.52
C ARG A 54 -7.78 1.91 10.93
N VAL A 55 -6.93 2.16 9.95
CA VAL A 55 -6.03 1.14 9.37
C VAL A 55 -5.12 0.56 10.46
N VAL A 56 -4.50 1.41 11.28
CA VAL A 56 -3.64 0.96 12.38
C VAL A 56 -4.44 0.14 13.41
N ALA A 57 -5.66 0.57 13.72
CA ALA A 57 -6.55 -0.16 14.64
C ALA A 57 -6.90 -1.56 14.11
N LEU A 58 -7.02 -1.76 12.78
CA LEU A 58 -7.19 -3.10 12.21
C LEU A 58 -6.00 -4.01 12.50
N TYR A 59 -4.76 -3.51 12.35
CA TYR A 59 -3.57 -4.30 12.65
C TYR A 59 -3.48 -4.66 14.14
N ARG A 60 -3.81 -3.74 15.03
CA ARG A 60 -3.87 -4.01 16.47
C ARG A 60 -4.94 -5.05 16.82
N ALA A 61 -6.09 -5.01 16.15
CA ALA A 61 -7.16 -5.98 16.37
C ALA A 61 -6.82 -7.35 15.74
N ALA A 62 -6.15 -7.39 14.59
CA ALA A 62 -5.81 -8.64 13.92
C ALA A 62 -4.64 -9.39 14.57
N PHE A 63 -3.65 -8.68 15.13
CA PHE A 63 -2.39 -9.24 15.58
C PHE A 63 -2.08 -8.75 16.99
N LEU A 64 -2.52 -9.49 18.02
CA LEU A 64 -2.43 -9.03 19.41
C LEU A 64 -0.99 -8.82 19.90
N ASP A 65 -0.03 -9.58 19.39
CA ASP A 65 1.40 -9.50 19.74
C ASP A 65 2.24 -8.72 18.71
N GLY A 66 1.58 -8.04 17.79
CA GLY A 66 2.20 -7.32 16.69
C GLY A 66 2.09 -8.03 15.33
N PRO A 67 2.05 -7.26 14.24
CA PRO A 67 1.91 -7.83 12.90
C PRO A 67 3.20 -8.55 12.47
N PRO A 68 3.09 -9.63 11.66
CA PRO A 68 4.24 -10.33 11.12
C PRO A 68 5.11 -9.38 10.27
N ALA A 69 6.41 -9.40 10.49
CA ALA A 69 7.34 -8.55 9.76
C ALA A 69 7.32 -8.83 8.26
N SER A 70 7.46 -7.79 7.46
CA SER A 70 7.67 -7.91 6.02
C SER A 70 9.12 -8.32 5.71
N SER A 71 9.33 -8.91 4.53
CA SER A 71 10.67 -9.14 4.00
C SER A 71 11.42 -7.82 3.81
N GLU A 72 12.74 -7.86 3.92
CA GLU A 72 13.59 -6.72 3.61
C GLU A 72 13.47 -6.38 2.12
N LEU A 73 13.20 -5.10 1.84
CA LEU A 73 13.02 -4.62 0.48
C LEU A 73 14.37 -4.17 -0.11
N SER A 74 14.68 -4.65 -1.30
CA SER A 74 15.85 -4.16 -2.03
C SER A 74 15.65 -2.70 -2.43
N THR A 75 16.70 -1.89 -2.27
CA THR A 75 16.73 -0.50 -2.75
C THR A 75 16.88 -0.39 -4.27
N SER A 76 17.13 -1.51 -4.95
CA SER A 76 17.35 -1.58 -6.41
C SER A 76 16.04 -1.91 -7.14
N PRO A 77 15.48 -0.98 -7.97
CA PRO A 77 14.29 -1.26 -8.77
C PRO A 77 14.43 -2.50 -9.68
N PRO A 78 15.57 -2.76 -10.35
CA PRO A 78 15.75 -3.99 -11.12
C PRO A 78 15.69 -5.28 -10.28
N ALA A 79 16.19 -5.24 -9.04
CA ALA A 79 16.14 -6.40 -8.14
C ALA A 79 14.69 -6.67 -7.69
N LEU A 80 13.95 -5.62 -7.29
CA LEU A 80 12.53 -5.76 -6.94
C LEU A 80 11.69 -6.20 -8.14
N ARG A 81 11.96 -5.68 -9.33
CA ARG A 81 11.28 -6.12 -10.55
C ARG A 81 11.45 -7.61 -10.80
N ARG A 82 12.66 -8.17 -10.56
CA ARG A 82 12.89 -9.62 -10.65
C ARG A 82 12.11 -10.38 -9.58
N ALA A 83 12.09 -9.90 -8.34
CA ALA A 83 11.35 -10.52 -7.24
C ALA A 83 9.83 -10.54 -7.51
N LEU A 84 9.28 -9.45 -8.04
CA LEU A 84 7.87 -9.35 -8.42
C LEU A 84 7.50 -10.26 -9.61
N GLY A 85 8.47 -10.57 -10.48
CA GLY A 85 8.30 -11.45 -11.63
C GLY A 85 7.80 -10.73 -12.89
N PRO A 86 7.67 -11.48 -14.00
CA PRO A 86 7.24 -10.91 -15.27
C PRO A 86 5.80 -10.39 -15.21
N SER A 87 5.53 -9.31 -15.93
CA SER A 87 4.19 -8.69 -16.05
C SER A 87 3.50 -8.37 -14.70
N PHE A 88 4.30 -8.17 -13.64
CA PHE A 88 3.82 -7.94 -12.27
C PHE A 88 2.80 -6.79 -12.21
N ALA A 89 2.93 -5.78 -13.03
CA ALA A 89 2.04 -4.61 -13.04
C ALA A 89 0.58 -4.94 -13.42
N ARG A 90 0.31 -6.11 -13.96
CA ARG A 90 -1.07 -6.60 -14.19
C ARG A 90 -1.77 -6.99 -12.89
N GLU A 91 -1.02 -7.57 -11.95
CA GLU A 91 -1.47 -8.09 -10.66
C GLU A 91 -0.65 -7.47 -9.53
N PHE A 92 -0.35 -6.15 -9.63
CA PHE A 92 0.68 -5.53 -8.82
C PHE A 92 0.43 -5.67 -7.31
N THR A 93 -0.80 -5.46 -6.86
CA THR A 93 -1.18 -5.66 -5.45
C THR A 93 -0.89 -7.08 -4.98
N ALA A 94 -1.38 -8.08 -5.69
CA ALA A 94 -1.16 -9.49 -5.34
C ALA A 94 0.34 -9.83 -5.30
N ARG A 95 1.11 -9.35 -6.27
CA ARG A 95 2.56 -9.58 -6.32
C ARG A 95 3.31 -8.93 -5.15
N LEU A 96 2.88 -7.74 -4.71
CA LEU A 96 3.44 -7.09 -3.51
C LEU A 96 3.18 -7.92 -2.26
N GLU A 97 1.95 -8.39 -2.07
CA GLU A 97 1.55 -9.19 -0.91
C GLU A 97 2.23 -10.55 -0.90
N GLU A 98 2.18 -11.30 -2.01
CA GLU A 98 2.70 -12.67 -2.11
C GLU A 98 4.23 -12.75 -2.11
N ARG A 99 4.91 -11.82 -2.80
CA ARG A 99 6.34 -11.92 -3.07
C ARG A 99 7.19 -11.07 -2.15
N LEU A 100 6.66 -9.94 -1.69
CA LEU A 100 7.40 -8.98 -0.88
C LEU A 100 6.81 -8.81 0.52
N GLN A 101 5.66 -9.44 0.81
CA GLN A 101 4.94 -9.32 2.07
C GLN A 101 4.64 -7.85 2.42
N VAL A 102 4.36 -7.04 1.39
CA VAL A 102 3.91 -5.66 1.51
C VAL A 102 2.40 -5.65 1.38
N ASP A 103 1.72 -5.28 2.43
CA ASP A 103 0.26 -5.19 2.44
C ASP A 103 -0.21 -3.98 1.63
N VAL A 104 -1.29 -4.15 0.87
CA VAL A 104 -1.89 -3.07 0.10
C VAL A 104 -3.34 -2.89 0.51
N ILE A 105 -3.65 -1.72 1.06
CA ILE A 105 -5.00 -1.32 1.46
C ILE A 105 -5.48 -0.24 0.51
N ARG A 106 -6.72 -0.37 0.03
CA ARG A 106 -7.37 0.64 -0.82
C ARG A 106 -8.69 1.05 -0.20
N ILE A 107 -8.81 2.33 0.13
CA ILE A 107 -9.99 2.89 0.80
C ILE A 107 -10.42 4.22 0.17
N ALA A 108 -11.70 4.50 0.28
CA ALA A 108 -12.24 5.80 -0.11
C ALA A 108 -11.97 6.88 0.95
N GLY A 109 -12.08 8.14 0.56
CA GLY A 109 -12.00 9.28 1.49
C GLY A 109 -10.59 9.71 1.85
N LEU A 110 -9.55 9.20 1.17
CA LEU A 110 -8.19 9.72 1.28
C LEU A 110 -7.91 10.77 0.20
N ASN A 111 -7.22 11.82 0.59
CA ASN A 111 -6.77 12.88 -0.32
C ASN A 111 -5.46 12.52 -1.02
N THR A 112 -4.64 11.67 -0.40
CA THR A 112 -3.37 11.20 -0.97
C THR A 112 -3.10 9.73 -0.64
N ASP A 113 -1.98 9.21 -1.13
CA ASP A 113 -1.51 7.85 -0.89
C ASP A 113 -0.43 7.87 0.19
N TYR A 114 -0.28 6.77 0.93
CA TYR A 114 0.64 6.66 2.06
C TYR A 114 1.39 5.34 2.04
N SER A 115 2.62 5.36 2.50
CA SER A 115 3.34 4.17 2.94
C SER A 115 3.55 4.22 4.45
N LEU A 116 3.28 3.10 5.11
CA LEU A 116 3.36 2.94 6.55
C LEU A 116 4.32 1.81 6.92
N ARG A 117 4.95 1.97 8.07
CA ARG A 117 5.48 0.85 8.84
C ARG A 117 4.62 0.72 10.10
N VAL A 118 4.00 -0.45 10.29
CA VAL A 118 3.28 -0.80 11.52
C VAL A 118 4.11 -1.89 12.19
N GLY A 119 4.89 -1.52 13.20
CA GLY A 119 5.95 -2.39 13.72
C GLY A 119 6.89 -2.80 12.59
N GLY A 120 7.05 -4.11 12.38
CA GLY A 120 7.84 -4.68 11.29
C GLY A 120 7.12 -4.81 9.94
N ARG A 121 5.80 -4.51 9.87
CA ARG A 121 4.98 -4.69 8.66
C ARG A 121 5.02 -3.48 7.74
N SER A 122 5.27 -3.71 6.46
CA SER A 122 5.20 -2.71 5.40
C SER A 122 3.78 -2.66 4.84
N VAL A 123 3.18 -1.47 4.80
CA VAL A 123 1.80 -1.26 4.37
C VAL A 123 1.76 -0.07 3.40
N ILE A 124 1.06 -0.23 2.30
CA ILE A 124 0.73 0.86 1.36
C ILE A 124 -0.78 1.11 1.45
N VAL A 125 -1.16 2.35 1.72
CA VAL A 125 -2.57 2.76 1.77
C VAL A 125 -2.85 3.70 0.61
N LEU A 126 -3.75 3.30 -0.28
CA LEU A 126 -4.11 4.04 -1.48
C LEU A 126 -5.52 4.60 -1.39
N ALA A 127 -5.69 5.79 -1.91
CA ALA A 127 -7.02 6.31 -2.23
C ALA A 127 -7.63 5.51 -3.40
N THR A 128 -8.92 5.18 -3.32
CA THR A 128 -9.66 4.55 -4.44
C THR A 128 -9.69 5.47 -5.67
N ARG A 129 -9.37 4.93 -6.84
CA ARG A 129 -9.36 5.67 -8.12
C ARG A 129 -9.70 4.74 -9.27
N SER A 130 -10.48 5.21 -10.24
CA SER A 130 -10.77 4.46 -11.47
C SER A 130 -9.54 4.28 -12.37
N SER A 131 -8.56 5.18 -12.29
CA SER A 131 -7.37 5.15 -13.13
C SER A 131 -6.33 4.16 -12.59
N TRP A 132 -6.41 2.89 -12.99
CA TRP A 132 -5.50 1.82 -12.57
C TRP A 132 -4.02 2.08 -12.89
N PHE A 133 -3.70 2.77 -13.96
CA PHE A 133 -2.30 3.11 -14.28
C PHE A 133 -1.76 4.21 -13.34
N ARG A 134 -2.61 5.08 -12.81
CA ARG A 134 -2.22 6.00 -11.72
C ARG A 134 -2.06 5.23 -10.40
N SER A 135 -2.95 4.28 -10.11
CA SER A 135 -2.80 3.41 -8.93
C SER A 135 -1.49 2.61 -8.96
N ASN A 136 -1.11 2.07 -10.12
CA ASN A 136 0.19 1.39 -10.27
C ASN A 136 1.37 2.34 -10.05
N TRP A 137 1.26 3.58 -10.54
CA TRP A 137 2.28 4.59 -10.28
C TRP A 137 2.39 4.90 -8.78
N SER A 138 1.25 5.09 -8.12
CA SER A 138 1.21 5.30 -6.67
C SER A 138 1.78 4.12 -5.90
N LEU A 139 1.40 2.87 -6.24
CA LEU A 139 1.99 1.66 -5.64
C LEU A 139 3.51 1.64 -5.77
N ALA A 140 4.04 1.91 -6.97
CA ALA A 140 5.47 1.92 -7.20
C ALA A 140 6.18 3.06 -6.47
N HIS A 141 5.52 4.21 -6.31
CA HIS A 141 6.02 5.37 -5.59
C HIS A 141 6.10 5.10 -4.08
N GLU A 142 5.01 4.60 -3.49
CA GLU A 142 4.96 4.26 -2.07
C GLU A 142 5.90 3.08 -1.73
N LEU A 143 6.02 2.10 -2.64
CA LEU A 143 7.04 1.06 -2.52
C LEU A 143 8.46 1.65 -2.53
N GLY A 144 8.69 2.69 -3.32
CA GLY A 144 9.95 3.44 -3.31
C GLY A 144 10.24 4.06 -1.95
N HIS A 145 9.24 4.67 -1.28
CA HIS A 145 9.41 5.18 0.08
C HIS A 145 9.74 4.08 1.08
N LEU A 146 9.08 2.92 1.00
CA LEU A 146 9.36 1.75 1.84
C LEU A 146 10.77 1.21 1.62
N ALA A 147 11.16 1.00 0.36
CA ALA A 147 12.45 0.42 -0.02
C ALA A 147 13.64 1.34 0.31
N LEU A 148 13.45 2.66 0.18
CA LEU A 148 14.50 3.65 0.45
C LEU A 148 14.52 4.15 1.91
N GLY A 149 13.63 3.65 2.75
CA GLY A 149 13.60 3.98 4.19
C GLY A 149 13.19 5.43 4.49
N HIS A 150 12.26 6.01 3.73
CA HIS A 150 11.84 7.41 3.88
C HIS A 150 10.87 7.68 5.04
N HIS A 151 10.86 6.83 6.07
CA HIS A 151 9.93 6.89 7.21
C HIS A 151 10.56 7.53 8.47
N ALA A 152 11.51 8.43 8.31
CA ALA A 152 12.16 9.12 9.44
C ALA A 152 11.29 10.24 9.98
N VAL A 153 11.25 10.39 11.31
CA VAL A 153 10.33 11.22 12.09
C VAL A 153 10.50 12.74 11.88
N ASN A 154 11.63 13.22 11.35
CA ASN A 154 11.91 14.67 11.23
C ASN A 154 12.28 15.06 9.80
N ASP A 155 11.29 15.45 9.00
CA ASP A 155 11.51 15.88 7.63
C ASP A 155 11.54 17.42 7.49
N THR A 156 12.69 17.95 7.09
CA THR A 156 12.81 19.32 6.59
C THR A 156 12.28 19.39 5.16
N SER A 157 11.82 20.58 4.71
CA SER A 157 11.31 20.78 3.34
C SER A 157 12.29 20.34 2.25
N GLN A 158 13.60 20.48 2.46
CA GLN A 158 14.62 20.03 1.52
C GLN A 158 14.76 18.50 1.48
N ARG A 159 14.59 17.83 2.62
CA ARG A 159 14.62 16.38 2.70
C ARG A 159 13.40 15.79 2.01
N VAL A 160 12.21 16.33 2.27
CA VAL A 160 10.97 15.96 1.58
C VAL A 160 11.13 16.06 0.05
N GLN A 161 11.74 17.15 -0.46
CA GLN A 161 11.99 17.24 -1.90
C GLN A 161 12.92 16.16 -2.44
N ARG A 162 13.94 15.75 -1.68
CA ARG A 162 14.86 14.69 -2.11
C ARG A 162 14.19 13.31 -2.07
N THR A 163 13.48 13.00 -0.98
CA THR A 163 12.77 11.72 -0.82
C THR A 163 11.72 11.53 -1.90
N GLU A 164 10.94 12.56 -2.20
CA GLU A 164 9.95 12.56 -3.28
C GLU A 164 10.57 12.36 -4.69
N ARG A 165 11.73 13.01 -4.95
CA ARG A 165 12.43 12.82 -6.22
C ARG A 165 12.98 11.40 -6.35
N SER A 166 13.55 10.86 -5.28
CA SER A 166 14.08 9.48 -5.29
C SER A 166 12.97 8.45 -5.40
N ALA A 167 11.83 8.61 -4.72
CA ALA A 167 10.67 7.74 -4.86
C ALA A 167 10.07 7.79 -6.28
N ASN A 168 9.98 8.99 -6.89
CA ASN A 168 9.54 9.12 -8.28
C ASN A 168 10.52 8.48 -9.27
N ALA A 169 11.83 8.61 -9.05
CA ALA A 169 12.84 7.96 -9.89
C ALA A 169 12.75 6.43 -9.77
N PHE A 170 12.61 5.95 -8.54
CA PHE A 170 12.41 4.53 -8.23
C PHE A 170 11.17 3.97 -8.92
N ALA A 171 10.00 4.61 -8.77
CA ALA A 171 8.76 4.20 -9.42
C ALA A 171 8.89 4.15 -10.95
N SER A 172 9.51 5.17 -11.51
CA SER A 172 9.74 5.28 -12.95
C SER A 172 10.60 4.13 -13.49
N GLU A 173 11.66 3.74 -12.80
CA GLU A 173 12.56 2.66 -13.18
C GLU A 173 11.94 1.29 -12.92
N LEU A 174 11.23 1.11 -11.79
CA LEU A 174 10.52 -0.12 -11.47
C LEU A 174 9.49 -0.47 -12.53
N LEU A 175 8.66 0.49 -12.94
CA LEU A 175 7.58 0.27 -13.90
C LEU A 175 8.08 0.20 -15.35
N ILE A 176 9.08 1.00 -15.71
CA ILE A 176 9.57 1.13 -17.10
C ILE A 176 11.10 0.99 -17.10
N SER A 177 11.58 -0.22 -17.32
CA SER A 177 13.02 -0.49 -17.45
C SER A 177 13.59 0.01 -18.78
N ASP A 178 14.91 0.12 -18.84
CA ASP A 178 15.59 0.52 -20.10
C ASP A 178 15.37 -0.51 -21.22
N SER A 179 15.24 -1.80 -20.89
CA SER A 179 14.87 -2.84 -21.85
C SER A 179 13.45 -2.66 -22.40
N ASP A 180 12.50 -2.18 -21.56
CA ASP A 180 11.15 -1.83 -22.01
C ASP A 180 11.17 -0.64 -22.95
N LEU A 181 11.96 0.39 -22.64
CA LEU A 181 12.12 1.56 -23.51
C LEU A 181 12.71 1.17 -24.87
N ALA A 182 13.76 0.33 -24.87
CA ALA A 182 14.35 -0.18 -26.10
C ALA A 182 13.36 -1.02 -26.93
N ALA A 183 12.49 -1.80 -26.26
CA ALA A 183 11.43 -2.54 -26.93
C ALA A 183 10.39 -1.61 -27.56
N VAL A 184 9.95 -0.57 -26.83
CA VAL A 184 8.99 0.43 -27.34
C VAL A 184 9.55 1.21 -28.52
N ALA A 185 10.84 1.59 -28.50
CA ALA A 185 11.49 2.30 -29.60
C ALA A 185 11.48 1.51 -30.93
N ARG A 186 11.42 0.18 -30.87
CA ARG A 186 11.36 -0.70 -32.07
C ARG A 186 9.94 -0.95 -32.57
N LEU A 187 8.90 -0.56 -31.84
CA LEU A 187 7.51 -0.76 -32.25
C LEU A 187 7.18 0.03 -33.51
N LYS A 188 6.34 -0.57 -34.36
CA LYS A 188 5.91 0.02 -35.63
C LYS A 188 4.39 0.22 -35.72
N THR A 189 3.64 -0.31 -34.77
CA THR A 189 2.18 -0.31 -34.79
C THR A 189 1.57 0.24 -33.49
N GLU A 190 0.38 0.84 -33.60
CA GLU A 190 -0.41 1.30 -32.46
C GLU A 190 -0.83 0.12 -31.55
N ALA A 191 -1.21 -1.02 -32.15
CA ALA A 191 -1.59 -2.22 -31.41
C ALA A 191 -0.43 -2.78 -30.57
N GLY A 192 0.80 -2.76 -31.08
CA GLY A 192 2.00 -3.14 -30.35
C GLY A 192 2.25 -2.21 -29.17
N LEU A 193 2.05 -0.90 -29.34
CA LEU A 193 2.14 0.08 -28.27
C LEU A 193 1.05 -0.16 -27.20
N ALA A 194 -0.20 -0.37 -27.62
CA ALA A 194 -1.33 -0.63 -26.71
C ALA A 194 -1.05 -1.85 -25.83
N ARG A 195 -0.59 -2.95 -26.41
CA ARG A 195 -0.18 -4.14 -25.66
C ARG A 195 0.92 -3.82 -24.66
N LYS A 196 1.95 -3.08 -25.08
CA LYS A 196 3.06 -2.75 -24.17
C LYS A 196 2.63 -1.85 -23.02
N VAL A 197 1.81 -0.83 -23.27
CA VAL A 197 1.21 0.06 -22.27
C VAL A 197 0.35 -0.75 -21.28
N TRP A 198 -0.44 -1.69 -21.79
CA TRP A 198 -1.25 -2.60 -21.00
C TRP A 198 -0.41 -3.48 -20.08
N ASP A 199 0.64 -4.09 -20.62
CA ASP A 199 1.53 -5.01 -19.87
C ASP A 199 2.37 -4.29 -18.81
N LEU A 200 2.86 -3.10 -19.12
CA LEU A 200 3.61 -2.26 -18.20
C LEU A 200 2.71 -1.61 -17.14
N GLY A 201 1.41 -1.55 -17.37
CA GLY A 201 0.46 -0.94 -16.45
C GLY A 201 0.68 0.56 -16.22
N VAL A 202 1.19 1.29 -17.23
CA VAL A 202 1.53 2.71 -17.14
C VAL A 202 0.70 3.55 -18.11
N SER A 203 0.71 4.88 -17.93
CA SER A 203 0.08 5.79 -18.90
C SER A 203 0.97 6.01 -20.12
N THR A 204 0.33 6.35 -21.25
CA THR A 204 1.04 6.81 -22.47
C THR A 204 1.94 8.02 -22.18
N GLU A 205 1.49 8.91 -21.30
CA GLU A 205 2.26 10.09 -20.87
C GLU A 205 3.52 9.69 -20.08
N ALA A 206 3.41 8.78 -19.12
CA ALA A 206 4.57 8.29 -18.35
C ALA A 206 5.61 7.64 -19.27
N LEU A 207 5.15 6.83 -20.23
CA LEU A 207 6.02 6.18 -21.20
C LEU A 207 6.70 7.20 -22.13
N ARG A 208 5.95 8.19 -22.64
CA ARG A 208 6.48 9.29 -23.45
C ARG A 208 7.56 10.09 -22.71
N ASN A 209 7.30 10.43 -21.44
CA ASN A 209 8.24 11.16 -20.59
C ASN A 209 9.55 10.38 -20.37
N ARG A 210 9.45 9.05 -20.18
CA ARG A 210 10.64 8.19 -20.04
C ARG A 210 11.43 8.07 -21.33
N LEU A 211 10.78 7.90 -22.48
CA LEU A 211 11.41 7.88 -23.79
C LEU A 211 12.16 9.19 -24.08
N SER A 212 11.51 10.32 -23.79
CA SER A 212 12.14 11.65 -23.96
C SER A 212 13.39 11.81 -23.07
N LYS A 213 13.33 11.43 -21.80
CA LYS A 213 14.49 11.47 -20.91
C LYS A 213 15.62 10.55 -21.36
N ALA A 214 15.29 9.39 -21.91
CA ALA A 214 16.26 8.44 -22.46
C ALA A 214 16.75 8.83 -23.87
N LYS A 215 16.24 9.92 -24.44
CA LYS A 215 16.55 10.39 -25.82
C LYS A 215 16.33 9.30 -26.88
N LEU A 216 15.31 8.48 -26.69
CA LEU A 216 14.94 7.42 -27.63
C LEU A 216 13.82 7.89 -28.54
N SER A 217 14.01 7.70 -29.84
CA SER A 217 13.01 7.98 -30.87
C SER A 217 12.16 6.74 -31.16
N THR A 218 10.92 6.95 -31.55
CA THR A 218 9.97 5.91 -31.99
C THR A 218 9.56 6.16 -33.44
N SER A 219 8.88 5.20 -34.07
CA SER A 219 8.24 5.45 -35.37
C SER A 219 7.16 6.53 -35.22
N GLU A 220 6.84 7.23 -36.33
CA GLU A 220 5.81 8.26 -36.35
C GLU A 220 4.46 7.76 -35.87
N VAL A 221 4.05 6.54 -36.26
CA VAL A 221 2.83 5.89 -35.82
C VAL A 221 2.79 5.77 -34.29
N VAL A 222 3.88 5.30 -33.66
CA VAL A 222 3.98 5.14 -32.20
C VAL A 222 4.06 6.50 -31.51
N ALA A 223 4.77 7.48 -32.07
CA ALA A 223 4.85 8.83 -31.54
C ALA A 223 3.45 9.50 -31.47
N ASN A 224 2.68 9.39 -32.55
CA ASN A 224 1.31 9.90 -32.61
C ASN A 224 0.38 9.15 -31.63
N ALA A 225 0.50 7.83 -31.53
CA ALA A 225 -0.27 7.03 -30.59
C ALA A 225 0.03 7.37 -29.10
N LEU A 226 1.27 7.72 -28.76
CA LEU A 226 1.67 8.19 -27.45
C LEU A 226 1.05 9.54 -27.03
N LEU A 227 0.52 10.31 -27.97
CA LEU A 227 -0.25 11.53 -27.71
C LEU A 227 -1.72 11.25 -27.36
N THR A 228 -2.19 10.03 -27.62
CA THR A 228 -3.56 9.62 -27.30
C THR A 228 -3.66 9.29 -25.81
N SER A 229 -4.82 9.60 -25.17
CA SER A 229 -5.06 9.20 -23.79
C SER A 229 -5.04 7.67 -23.65
N THR A 230 -4.51 7.17 -22.53
CA THR A 230 -4.33 5.74 -22.28
C THR A 230 -5.62 4.92 -22.47
N PRO A 231 -6.78 5.29 -21.90
CA PRO A 231 -8.01 4.51 -22.11
C PRO A 231 -8.44 4.49 -23.59
N LYS A 232 -8.29 5.60 -24.29
CA LYS A 232 -8.67 5.69 -25.71
C LYS A 232 -7.76 4.80 -26.59
N LEU A 233 -6.44 4.81 -26.34
CA LEU A 233 -5.49 3.94 -27.04
C LEU A 233 -5.85 2.46 -26.83
N LEU A 234 -6.11 2.07 -25.56
CA LEU A 234 -6.39 0.68 -25.20
C LEU A 234 -7.72 0.19 -25.78
N ARG A 235 -8.80 0.98 -25.66
CA ARG A 235 -10.12 0.61 -26.20
C ARG A 235 -10.10 0.48 -27.73
N ARG A 236 -9.37 1.35 -28.45
CA ARG A 236 -9.20 1.24 -29.90
C ARG A 236 -8.45 -0.04 -30.32
N ASN A 237 -7.65 -0.59 -29.42
CA ASN A 237 -6.82 -1.77 -29.66
C ASN A 237 -7.20 -2.94 -28.74
N ALA A 238 -8.49 -3.07 -28.36
CA ALA A 238 -8.98 -4.06 -27.40
C ALA A 238 -8.57 -5.50 -27.76
N GLY A 239 -8.64 -5.88 -29.03
CA GLY A 239 -8.22 -7.19 -29.51
C GLY A 239 -6.71 -7.48 -29.38
N ALA A 240 -5.88 -6.44 -29.18
CA ALA A 240 -4.45 -6.63 -28.93
C ALA A 240 -4.12 -6.82 -27.45
N ILE A 241 -4.98 -6.41 -26.53
CA ILE A 241 -4.74 -6.41 -25.08
C ILE A 241 -5.45 -7.55 -24.34
N SER A 242 -6.51 -8.09 -24.88
CA SER A 242 -7.28 -9.20 -24.28
C SER A 242 -7.62 -10.26 -25.32
N THR A 243 -7.56 -11.52 -24.87
CA THR A 243 -8.06 -12.68 -25.62
C THR A 243 -9.34 -13.24 -24.98
N ARG A 244 -9.90 -12.53 -23.95
CA ARG A 244 -11.15 -12.95 -23.29
C ARG A 244 -12.33 -12.63 -24.19
N ASP A 245 -13.22 -13.60 -24.30
CA ASP A 245 -14.46 -13.53 -25.09
C ASP A 245 -15.69 -13.49 -24.16
N ASP A 246 -15.53 -12.96 -22.95
CA ASP A 246 -16.58 -12.85 -21.92
C ASP A 246 -17.48 -11.60 -22.09
N GLY A 247 -17.27 -10.85 -23.16
CA GLY A 247 -18.04 -9.64 -23.47
C GLY A 247 -17.73 -8.43 -22.56
N ILE A 248 -16.82 -8.56 -21.61
CA ILE A 248 -16.44 -7.50 -20.69
C ILE A 248 -15.28 -6.70 -21.29
N ASP A 249 -15.43 -5.37 -21.40
CA ASP A 249 -14.33 -4.49 -21.79
C ASP A 249 -13.17 -4.60 -20.76
N PRO A 250 -11.99 -5.09 -21.14
CA PRO A 250 -10.89 -5.33 -20.23
C PRO A 250 -10.40 -4.05 -19.53
N VAL A 251 -10.55 -2.90 -20.20
CA VAL A 251 -10.18 -1.59 -19.64
C VAL A 251 -11.14 -1.23 -18.50
N THR A 252 -12.45 -1.33 -18.76
CA THR A 252 -13.49 -1.05 -17.77
C THR A 252 -13.40 -2.00 -16.57
N HIS A 253 -13.17 -3.29 -16.79
CA HIS A 253 -12.98 -4.25 -15.72
C HIS A 253 -11.79 -3.87 -14.81
N ARG A 254 -10.67 -3.48 -15.42
CA ARG A 254 -9.48 -3.06 -14.65
C ARG A 254 -9.70 -1.72 -13.92
N GLU A 255 -10.48 -0.81 -14.50
CA GLU A 255 -10.92 0.44 -13.86
C GLU A 255 -11.78 0.14 -12.61
N GLN A 256 -12.72 -0.81 -12.71
CA GLN A 256 -13.56 -1.24 -11.58
C GLN A 256 -12.72 -1.85 -10.45
N LEU A 257 -11.83 -2.79 -10.78
CA LEU A 257 -10.94 -3.39 -9.79
C LEU A 257 -10.05 -2.35 -9.09
N SER A 258 -9.60 -1.33 -9.82
CA SER A 258 -8.76 -0.26 -9.26
C SER A 258 -9.53 0.70 -8.35
N SER A 259 -10.85 0.85 -8.55
CA SER A 259 -11.72 1.67 -7.73
C SER A 259 -12.34 0.93 -6.55
N ALA A 260 -12.23 -0.39 -6.50
CA ALA A 260 -12.77 -1.19 -5.43
C ALA A 260 -11.97 -1.02 -4.12
N ARG A 261 -12.71 -1.01 -3.00
CA ARG A 261 -12.13 -1.14 -1.67
C ARG A 261 -11.41 -2.48 -1.55
N GLN A 262 -10.25 -2.50 -0.91
CA GLN A 262 -9.42 -3.70 -0.82
C GLN A 262 -8.61 -3.73 0.47
N PHE A 263 -8.50 -4.91 1.06
CA PHE A 263 -7.62 -5.22 2.18
C PHE A 263 -6.89 -6.53 1.92
N PRO A 264 -5.67 -6.71 2.49
CA PRO A 264 -4.95 -7.98 2.41
C PRO A 264 -5.77 -9.13 3.00
N LEU A 265 -5.80 -10.27 2.30
CA LEU A 265 -6.52 -11.45 2.79
C LEU A 265 -5.99 -11.94 4.14
N SER A 266 -4.67 -11.84 4.38
CA SER A 266 -4.06 -12.21 5.65
C SER A 266 -4.57 -11.37 6.81
N LEU A 267 -4.74 -10.06 6.60
CA LEU A 267 -5.30 -9.14 7.59
C LEU A 267 -6.78 -9.44 7.86
N LEU A 268 -7.58 -9.64 6.80
CA LEU A 268 -9.01 -9.98 6.94
C LEU A 268 -9.20 -11.31 7.66
N SER A 269 -8.42 -12.34 7.30
CA SER A 269 -8.50 -13.66 7.94
C SER A 269 -8.11 -13.60 9.42
N ALA A 270 -7.07 -12.82 9.77
CA ALA A 270 -6.67 -12.62 11.16
C ALA A 270 -7.76 -11.88 11.95
N LEU A 271 -8.34 -10.80 11.39
CA LEU A 271 -9.47 -10.10 11.99
C LEU A 271 -10.68 -11.00 12.21
N GLN A 272 -11.01 -11.82 11.21
CA GLN A 272 -12.13 -12.77 11.31
C GLN A 272 -11.90 -13.79 12.41
N MET A 273 -10.69 -14.34 12.53
CA MET A 273 -10.35 -15.27 13.62
C MET A 273 -10.47 -14.61 15.00
N GLN A 274 -9.92 -13.40 15.18
CA GLN A 274 -9.99 -12.70 16.47
C GLN A 274 -11.43 -12.28 16.82
N THR A 275 -12.23 -11.90 15.83
CA THR A 275 -13.62 -11.55 16.04
C THR A 275 -14.46 -12.80 16.41
N ALA A 276 -14.26 -13.90 15.71
CA ALA A 276 -14.93 -15.18 16.00
C ALA A 276 -14.56 -15.74 17.38
N ALA A 277 -13.32 -15.49 17.83
CA ALA A 277 -12.87 -15.83 19.19
C ALA A 277 -13.41 -14.89 20.28
N GLY A 278 -14.10 -13.81 19.90
CA GLY A 278 -14.57 -12.79 20.86
C GLY A 278 -13.45 -11.92 21.45
N SER A 279 -12.23 -12.04 20.95
CA SER A 279 -11.06 -11.28 21.45
C SER A 279 -11.09 -9.82 21.05
N VAL A 280 -11.76 -9.47 19.94
CA VAL A 280 -11.86 -8.10 19.43
C VAL A 280 -13.27 -7.79 18.95
N SER A 281 -13.61 -6.49 18.94
CA SER A 281 -14.92 -6.02 18.49
C SER A 281 -15.14 -6.30 16.99
N PRO A 282 -16.33 -6.74 16.57
CA PRO A 282 -16.68 -6.96 15.16
C PRO A 282 -16.66 -5.65 14.33
N ILE A 283 -16.66 -4.48 14.96
CA ILE A 283 -16.65 -3.18 14.30
C ILE A 283 -15.47 -3.02 13.32
N HIS A 284 -14.32 -3.61 13.65
CA HIS A 284 -13.12 -3.57 12.81
C HIS A 284 -13.33 -4.34 11.50
N LEU A 285 -13.89 -5.55 11.60
CA LEU A 285 -14.18 -6.37 10.42
C LEU A 285 -15.32 -5.77 9.59
N ALA A 286 -16.38 -5.29 10.23
CA ALA A 286 -17.50 -4.59 9.61
C ALA A 286 -16.99 -3.38 8.78
N TRP A 287 -16.10 -2.57 9.38
CA TRP A 287 -15.52 -1.44 8.67
C TRP A 287 -14.64 -1.88 7.50
N ALA A 288 -13.82 -2.92 7.65
CA ALA A 288 -12.96 -3.41 6.59
C ALA A 288 -13.76 -3.94 5.39
N LEU A 289 -14.85 -4.67 5.66
CA LEU A 289 -15.72 -5.26 4.66
C LEU A 289 -16.79 -4.30 4.11
N GLU A 290 -16.97 -3.13 4.78
CA GLU A 290 -18.00 -2.13 4.45
C GLU A 290 -19.43 -2.71 4.54
N VAL A 291 -19.65 -3.52 5.58
CA VAL A 291 -20.95 -4.13 5.89
C VAL A 291 -21.45 -3.69 7.27
N PRO A 292 -22.78 -3.62 7.51
CA PRO A 292 -23.32 -3.46 8.86
C PRO A 292 -22.83 -4.58 9.80
N ILE A 293 -22.67 -4.25 11.08
CA ILE A 293 -22.22 -5.24 12.08
C ILE A 293 -23.19 -6.42 12.16
N ASP A 294 -24.49 -6.13 12.06
CA ASP A 294 -25.56 -7.14 12.14
C ASP A 294 -25.59 -8.09 10.94
N ASP A 295 -24.93 -7.73 9.84
CA ASP A 295 -24.81 -8.58 8.63
C ASP A 295 -23.55 -9.48 8.68
N LEU A 296 -22.73 -9.38 9.74
CA LEU A 296 -21.59 -10.25 9.94
C LEU A 296 -22.05 -11.59 10.52
N GLU A 297 -21.99 -12.63 9.69
CA GLU A 297 -22.22 -14.00 10.12
C GLU A 297 -20.93 -14.57 10.74
N PHE A 298 -20.97 -14.91 12.03
CA PHE A 298 -19.93 -15.66 12.69
C PHE A 298 -20.43 -17.07 12.99
N PRO A 299 -19.59 -18.11 12.88
CA PRO A 299 -19.94 -19.41 13.44
C PRO A 299 -20.22 -19.22 14.94
N GLU A 300 -21.27 -19.85 15.45
CA GLU A 300 -21.58 -19.83 16.88
C GLU A 300 -20.32 -20.17 17.68
N PRO A 301 -19.98 -19.39 18.73
CA PRO A 301 -18.80 -19.66 19.52
C PRO A 301 -18.87 -21.09 20.05
N ASN A 302 -17.84 -21.88 19.86
CA ASN A 302 -17.75 -23.17 20.53
C ASN A 302 -17.68 -22.87 22.03
N GLU A 303 -18.78 -23.17 22.76
CA GLU A 303 -18.93 -22.85 24.17
C GLU A 303 -17.75 -23.36 25.03
N LEU A 304 -17.17 -24.51 24.65
CA LEU A 304 -16.01 -25.10 25.32
C LEU A 304 -14.74 -24.26 25.11
N LEU A 305 -14.52 -23.75 23.89
CA LEU A 305 -13.37 -22.89 23.60
C LEU A 305 -13.54 -21.49 24.22
N ALA A 306 -14.75 -20.95 24.22
CA ALA A 306 -15.07 -19.68 24.87
C ALA A 306 -14.91 -19.76 26.39
N ALA A 307 -15.32 -20.87 27.02
CA ALA A 307 -15.13 -21.13 28.45
C ALA A 307 -13.63 -21.31 28.80
N GLN A 308 -12.87 -22.01 27.98
CA GLN A 308 -11.42 -22.17 28.16
C GLN A 308 -10.66 -20.84 27.99
N ALA A 309 -10.99 -20.04 26.98
CA ALA A 309 -10.41 -18.72 26.80
C ALA A 309 -10.75 -17.77 27.95
N SER A 310 -11.98 -17.82 28.47
CA SER A 310 -12.41 -17.04 29.63
C SER A 310 -11.68 -17.46 30.90
N GLN A 311 -11.47 -18.77 31.11
CA GLN A 311 -10.70 -19.28 32.24
C GLN A 311 -9.21 -18.88 32.14
N GLN A 312 -8.64 -18.89 30.96
CA GLN A 312 -7.25 -18.50 30.71
C GLN A 312 -7.04 -17.00 30.97
N LEU A 313 -7.96 -16.15 30.46
CA LEU A 313 -7.97 -14.71 30.76
C LEU A 313 -8.11 -14.38 32.24
N LEU A 314 -8.86 -15.20 32.98
CA LEU A 314 -9.00 -15.05 34.44
C LEU A 314 -7.76 -15.55 35.19
N ALA A 315 -7.09 -16.60 34.69
CA ALA A 315 -5.87 -17.15 35.26
C ALA A 315 -4.66 -16.23 35.04
N ASP A 316 -4.61 -15.57 33.87
CA ASP A 316 -3.53 -14.63 33.50
C ASP A 316 -3.77 -13.22 34.08
N ARG A 317 -4.84 -12.99 34.81
CA ARG A 317 -5.07 -11.70 35.47
C ARG A 317 -4.03 -11.49 36.56
N PRO A 318 -3.19 -10.46 36.48
CA PRO A 318 -2.22 -10.16 37.54
C PRO A 318 -2.97 -9.97 38.86
N THR A 319 -2.61 -10.72 39.84
CA THR A 319 -3.18 -10.60 41.19
C THR A 319 -2.79 -9.26 41.83
N ALA A 320 -3.54 -8.78 42.80
CA ALA A 320 -3.19 -7.57 43.53
C ALA A 320 -1.78 -7.67 44.17
N GLU A 321 -1.34 -8.86 44.55
CA GLU A 321 0.03 -9.14 45.04
C GLU A 321 1.11 -8.90 43.98
N TYR A 322 0.85 -9.28 42.70
CA TYR A 322 1.77 -9.02 41.58
C TYR A 322 2.02 -7.50 41.38
N TRP A 323 0.98 -6.70 41.48
CA TRP A 323 1.10 -5.24 41.40
C TRP A 323 1.73 -4.62 42.65
N HIS A 324 1.46 -5.17 43.85
CA HIS A 324 2.07 -4.69 45.09
C HIS A 324 3.58 -4.88 45.11
N THR A 325 4.08 -6.00 44.61
CA THR A 325 5.52 -6.31 44.59
C THR A 325 6.27 -5.40 43.59
N ARG A 326 5.64 -5.03 42.49
CA ARG A 326 6.26 -4.18 41.48
C ARG A 326 6.21 -2.66 41.75
N ILE A 327 5.35 -2.23 42.68
CA ILE A 327 5.26 -0.82 43.08
C ILE A 327 6.18 -0.53 44.26
N THR A 328 6.63 -1.56 44.97
CA THR A 328 7.49 -1.45 46.16
C THR A 328 8.97 -1.77 45.91
N GLU A 329 9.35 -2.22 44.71
CA GLU A 329 10.70 -2.24 44.15
C GLU A 329 10.95 -1.00 43.24
#